data_9d3ffd1602f194a66d4622dcb9cf55d3
#
_entry.id   9d3ffd1602f194a66d4622dcb9cf55d3
#
_cell.length_a   1.000
_cell.length_b   1.000
_cell.length_c   1.000
_cell.angle_alpha   90.00
_cell.angle_beta   90.00
_cell.angle_gamma   90.00
#
_symmetry.space_group_name_H-M   'P 1'
#
loop_
_entity.id
_entity.type
_entity.pdbx_description
1 polymer ?
#
loop_
_entity_poly.entity_id
_entity_poly.type
_entity_poly.pdbx_seq_one_letter_code
_entity_poly.pdbx_strand_id
1 'polypeptide(L)'
;MKRFFAMMLAMTMMGTTVYAAEKRDKVTAIPVRQEIVFDGNETVLMGYNINGNTYFRLREVALNITEHIDSRRHHFHVYYDNDLKSIDLITNLNFVPMVYNKNYTVGTEIKEGIRSDARMTVNGTVLDSDQIKGYVIDGYTFYKLRDLAIIADLDVEWCEEERVIEVTGEERPTVDENGNPIVYRKPAIYLYPEETTDVSVELEYEGDLTVTYPAYNDGWKVTAEPDGTLINHADGREYSYLFWEGEGYGEMDFSEGFVVKGEDTVSFLQDKLSEMGMMPREYNEFIVYWLPYMQDNAYNLISFQWENYNESAKLHITPEPDNMLRVFMAFKTIDEPIEIPEQKLPVLEREGFTVVEWGGAEVY
;
A
#
# COMPACT_ATOMS: atom_id res chain seq x y z
N MET A 1 24.85 18.74 81.06
CA MET A 1 24.36 17.71 80.11
C MET A 1 23.24 18.33 79.29
N LYS A 2 23.56 18.90 78.15
CA LYS A 2 22.58 19.45 77.24
C LYS A 2 22.89 18.89 75.80
N ARG A 3 21.99 18.06 75.28
CA ARG A 3 22.10 17.49 73.94
C ARG A 3 21.55 18.52 72.95
N PHE A 4 22.36 18.97 72.02
CA PHE A 4 21.93 19.75 70.86
C PHE A 4 21.56 18.77 69.76
N PHE A 5 20.30 18.87 69.26
CA PHE A 5 19.84 18.24 68.08
C PHE A 5 20.11 19.22 66.89
N ALA A 6 20.93 18.81 65.92
CA ALA A 6 21.11 19.51 64.69
C ALA A 6 20.13 18.91 63.67
N MET A 7 19.21 19.76 63.26
CA MET A 7 18.21 19.44 62.19
C MET A 7 18.84 19.79 60.85
N MET A 8 19.18 18.77 60.07
CA MET A 8 19.72 18.91 58.70
C MET A 8 18.58 19.09 57.74
N LEU A 9 18.39 20.30 57.19
CA LEU A 9 17.40 20.65 56.17
C LEU A 9 17.93 20.20 54.82
N ALA A 10 17.41 19.08 54.25
CA ALA A 10 17.70 18.65 52.89
C ALA A 10 16.89 19.51 51.92
N MET A 11 17.54 20.45 51.27
CA MET A 11 16.99 21.19 50.13
C MET A 11 16.99 20.28 48.91
N THR A 12 15.85 19.72 48.54
CA THR A 12 15.63 19.07 47.25
C THR A 12 15.57 20.14 46.18
N MET A 13 16.65 20.29 45.43
CA MET A 13 16.63 21.02 44.18
C MET A 13 15.79 20.21 43.19
N MET A 14 14.54 20.61 42.97
CA MET A 14 13.80 20.24 41.77
C MET A 14 14.47 20.93 40.59
N GLY A 15 15.33 20.19 39.89
CA GLY A 15 15.81 20.60 38.59
C GLY A 15 14.63 20.55 37.60
N THR A 16 14.09 21.73 37.28
CA THR A 16 13.24 21.90 36.13
C THR A 16 14.14 21.71 34.90
N THR A 17 14.11 20.52 34.31
CA THR A 17 14.59 20.30 32.96
C THR A 17 13.73 21.17 32.05
N VAL A 18 14.22 22.35 31.72
CA VAL A 18 13.71 23.14 30.60
C VAL A 18 14.08 22.32 29.36
N TYR A 19 13.09 21.61 28.79
CA TYR A 19 13.22 21.11 27.43
C TYR A 19 13.44 22.32 26.55
N ALA A 20 14.66 22.49 26.05
CA ALA A 20 14.96 23.44 25.02
C ALA A 20 14.11 23.02 23.82
N ALA A 21 13.12 23.85 23.47
CA ALA A 21 12.37 23.66 22.24
C ALA A 21 13.42 23.65 21.10
N GLU A 22 13.55 22.50 20.43
CA GLU A 22 14.40 22.39 19.26
C GLU A 22 14.05 23.54 18.30
N LYS A 23 15.07 24.31 17.94
CA LYS A 23 14.91 25.47 17.07
C LYS A 23 14.58 24.92 15.69
N ARG A 24 13.30 24.85 15.35
CA ARG A 24 12.83 24.34 14.05
C ARG A 24 13.46 25.18 12.94
N ASP A 25 13.96 24.51 11.92
CA ASP A 25 14.57 25.17 10.77
C ASP A 25 13.54 26.03 10.06
N LYS A 26 13.80 27.33 10.05
CA LYS A 26 13.04 28.33 9.32
C LYS A 26 13.64 28.52 7.94
N VAL A 27 12.79 28.58 6.96
CA VAL A 27 13.20 28.76 5.56
C VAL A 27 12.43 29.89 4.91
N THR A 28 13.02 30.49 3.87
CA THR A 28 12.33 31.44 3.01
C THR A 28 11.58 30.68 1.93
N ALA A 29 10.27 30.90 1.83
CA ALA A 29 9.39 30.30 0.85
C ALA A 29 8.97 31.37 -0.18
N ILE A 30 9.44 31.23 -1.41
CA ILE A 30 9.17 32.15 -2.51
C ILE A 30 8.02 31.57 -3.34
N PRO A 31 6.89 32.28 -3.49
CA PRO A 31 5.76 31.79 -4.29
C PRO A 31 6.17 31.51 -5.73
N VAL A 32 5.72 30.40 -6.26
CA VAL A 32 5.92 30.01 -7.66
C VAL A 32 4.60 29.49 -8.26
N ARG A 33 4.41 29.76 -9.55
CA ARG A 33 3.39 29.16 -10.39
C ARG A 33 4.06 28.15 -11.29
N GLN A 34 3.61 26.91 -11.25
CA GLN A 34 4.19 25.83 -12.02
C GLN A 34 3.13 25.16 -12.89
N GLU A 35 3.43 25.01 -14.16
CA GLU A 35 2.65 24.21 -15.10
C GLU A 35 3.09 22.77 -14.95
N ILE A 36 2.11 21.87 -14.78
CA ILE A 36 2.31 20.43 -14.56
C ILE A 36 1.36 19.69 -15.50
N VAL A 37 1.87 18.67 -16.12
CA VAL A 37 1.09 17.75 -16.97
C VAL A 37 0.98 16.41 -16.25
N PHE A 38 -0.24 16.02 -15.88
CA PHE A 38 -0.52 14.70 -15.30
C PHE A 38 -1.13 13.80 -16.38
N ASP A 39 -0.42 12.77 -16.82
CA ASP A 39 -0.83 11.85 -17.91
C ASP A 39 -1.44 12.58 -19.11
N GLY A 40 -0.73 13.62 -19.58
CA GLY A 40 -1.17 14.46 -20.70
C GLY A 40 -2.22 15.54 -20.34
N ASN A 41 -2.70 15.61 -19.11
CA ASN A 41 -3.65 16.62 -18.65
C ASN A 41 -2.92 17.82 -18.04
N GLU A 42 -3.01 18.98 -18.71
CA GLU A 42 -2.36 20.20 -18.26
C GLU A 42 -3.08 20.82 -17.05
N THR A 43 -2.33 21.18 -16.04
CA THR A 43 -2.83 21.89 -14.87
C THR A 43 -1.79 22.91 -14.36
N VAL A 44 -2.22 23.77 -13.45
CA VAL A 44 -1.34 24.75 -12.83
C VAL A 44 -1.44 24.63 -11.32
N LEU A 45 -0.32 24.30 -10.69
CA LEU A 45 -0.22 24.32 -9.24
C LEU A 45 0.55 25.54 -8.76
N MET A 46 0.05 26.13 -7.69
CA MET A 46 0.73 27.18 -6.94
C MET A 46 1.52 26.54 -5.80
N GLY A 47 2.79 26.87 -5.72
CA GLY A 47 3.67 26.32 -4.70
C GLY A 47 4.68 27.33 -4.19
N TYR A 48 5.69 26.84 -3.51
CA TYR A 48 6.80 27.66 -3.01
C TYR A 48 8.14 27.07 -3.43
N ASN A 49 9.02 27.93 -3.91
CA ASN A 49 10.44 27.57 -4.05
C ASN A 49 11.12 27.74 -2.69
N ILE A 50 11.75 26.70 -2.21
CA ILE A 50 12.51 26.64 -0.97
C ILE A 50 13.86 26.02 -1.29
N ASN A 51 14.94 26.81 -1.15
CA ASN A 51 16.31 26.37 -1.41
C ASN A 51 16.50 25.71 -2.79
N GLY A 52 15.86 26.27 -3.83
CA GLY A 52 15.97 25.79 -5.20
C GLY A 52 15.06 24.61 -5.57
N ASN A 53 14.24 24.13 -4.66
CA ASN A 53 13.25 23.08 -4.93
C ASN A 53 11.83 23.63 -4.80
N THR A 54 10.91 23.12 -5.62
CA THR A 54 9.50 23.50 -5.57
C THR A 54 8.71 22.54 -4.69
N TYR A 55 7.92 23.12 -3.78
CA TYR A 55 7.07 22.43 -2.83
C TYR A 55 5.61 22.78 -3.10
N PHE A 56 4.76 21.76 -3.12
CA PHE A 56 3.33 21.90 -3.33
C PHE A 56 2.56 21.45 -2.11
N ARG A 57 1.34 21.95 -1.97
CA ARG A 57 0.45 21.57 -0.89
C ARG A 57 0.05 20.09 -1.04
N LEU A 58 0.30 19.30 0.01
CA LEU A 58 0.12 17.85 -0.01
C LEU A 58 -1.26 17.41 -0.55
N ARG A 59 -2.34 17.99 0.00
CA ARG A 59 -3.70 17.62 -0.40
C ARG A 59 -4.09 18.09 -1.80
N GLU A 60 -3.43 19.10 -2.32
CA GLU A 60 -3.64 19.58 -3.69
C GLU A 60 -2.97 18.64 -4.70
N VAL A 61 -1.79 18.12 -4.36
CA VAL A 61 -1.14 17.08 -5.16
C VAL A 61 -1.99 15.80 -5.17
N ALA A 62 -2.44 15.32 -4.01
CA ALA A 62 -3.30 14.14 -3.92
C ALA A 62 -4.59 14.27 -4.73
N LEU A 63 -5.21 15.48 -4.72
CA LEU A 63 -6.40 15.75 -5.51
C LEU A 63 -6.12 15.71 -7.02
N ASN A 64 -5.05 16.37 -7.47
CA ASN A 64 -4.71 16.39 -8.90
C ASN A 64 -4.32 15.01 -9.42
N ILE A 65 -3.62 14.21 -8.63
CA ILE A 65 -3.34 12.81 -8.97
C ILE A 65 -4.67 12.04 -9.12
N THR A 66 -5.60 12.20 -8.18
CA THR A 66 -6.92 11.52 -8.25
C THR A 66 -7.79 12.00 -9.44
N GLU A 67 -7.69 13.27 -9.84
CA GLU A 67 -8.51 13.86 -10.90
C GLU A 67 -7.93 13.63 -12.31
N HIS A 68 -6.63 13.39 -12.46
CA HIS A 68 -5.94 13.40 -13.76
C HIS A 68 -5.15 12.13 -14.08
N ILE A 69 -4.95 11.25 -13.13
CA ILE A 69 -4.31 9.94 -13.34
C ILE A 69 -5.37 8.86 -13.18
N ASP A 70 -5.65 8.11 -14.22
CA ASP A 70 -6.77 7.16 -14.23
C ASP A 70 -6.54 5.97 -13.30
N SER A 71 -5.30 5.48 -13.22
CA SER A 71 -4.99 4.31 -12.42
C SER A 71 -5.02 4.62 -10.92
N ARG A 72 -5.98 4.02 -10.20
CA ARG A 72 -6.16 4.16 -8.75
C ARG A 72 -4.92 3.75 -7.94
N ARG A 73 -4.04 2.91 -8.49
CA ARG A 73 -2.80 2.48 -7.81
C ARG A 73 -1.88 3.65 -7.47
N HIS A 74 -1.96 4.74 -8.25
CA HIS A 74 -1.18 5.96 -8.04
C HIS A 74 -1.85 6.94 -7.07
N HIS A 75 -3.11 6.68 -6.70
CA HIS A 75 -3.85 7.54 -5.81
C HIS A 75 -3.45 7.31 -4.36
N PHE A 76 -3.51 8.37 -3.55
CA PHE A 76 -3.37 8.25 -2.11
C PHE A 76 -4.30 9.21 -1.38
N HIS A 77 -4.90 8.71 -0.31
CA HIS A 77 -5.69 9.51 0.61
C HIS A 77 -4.81 10.09 1.71
N VAL A 78 -5.10 11.33 2.11
CA VAL A 78 -4.35 12.07 3.14
C VAL A 78 -5.18 12.20 4.39
N TYR A 79 -4.82 11.49 5.43
CA TYR A 79 -5.40 11.60 6.75
C TYR A 79 -4.46 12.36 7.69
N TYR A 80 -4.99 13.21 8.56
CA TYR A 80 -4.21 13.93 9.55
C TYR A 80 -4.78 13.68 10.94
N ASP A 81 -3.96 13.12 11.84
CA ASP A 81 -4.28 12.94 13.24
C ASP A 81 -3.71 14.11 14.05
N ASN A 82 -4.63 14.92 14.63
CA ASN A 82 -4.26 16.08 15.43
C ASN A 82 -3.64 15.71 16.79
N ASP A 83 -4.03 14.58 17.37
CA ASP A 83 -3.58 14.15 18.69
C ASP A 83 -2.17 13.56 18.61
N LEU A 84 -1.90 12.77 17.58
CA LEU A 84 -0.60 12.15 17.30
C LEU A 84 0.33 13.05 16.49
N LYS A 85 -0.18 14.14 15.90
CA LYS A 85 0.53 15.00 14.92
C LYS A 85 1.14 14.16 13.79
N SER A 86 0.36 13.21 13.28
CA SER A 86 0.76 12.36 12.16
C SER A 86 0.01 12.72 10.88
N ILE A 87 0.69 12.47 9.76
CA ILE A 87 0.13 12.48 8.42
C ILE A 87 0.17 11.05 7.94
N ASP A 88 -1.00 10.46 7.72
CA ASP A 88 -1.10 9.10 7.25
C ASP A 88 -1.55 9.11 5.80
N LEU A 89 -0.71 8.57 4.91
CA LEU A 89 -0.98 8.40 3.50
C LEU A 89 -1.45 6.95 3.28
N ILE A 90 -2.62 6.81 2.71
CA ILE A 90 -3.18 5.49 2.38
C ILE A 90 -3.18 5.40 0.86
N THR A 91 -2.32 4.55 0.32
CA THR A 91 -2.19 4.34 -1.13
C THR A 91 -3.33 3.51 -1.70
N ASN A 92 -3.49 3.52 -3.02
CA ASN A 92 -4.56 2.87 -3.75
C ASN A 92 -5.98 3.36 -3.35
N LEU A 93 -6.06 4.56 -2.81
CA LEU A 93 -7.32 5.17 -2.36
C LEU A 93 -7.45 6.59 -2.88
N ASN A 94 -8.57 6.89 -3.53
CA ASN A 94 -8.87 8.23 -4.03
C ASN A 94 -8.86 9.26 -2.92
N PHE A 95 -8.27 10.41 -3.17
CA PHE A 95 -8.35 11.53 -2.25
C PHE A 95 -9.77 12.10 -2.24
N VAL A 96 -10.47 11.97 -1.10
CA VAL A 96 -11.79 12.56 -0.90
C VAL A 96 -11.65 13.82 -0.05
N PRO A 97 -11.95 15.02 -0.59
CA PRO A 97 -11.75 16.28 0.11
C PRO A 97 -12.84 16.55 1.14
N MET A 98 -12.94 15.76 2.22
CA MET A 98 -13.95 15.96 3.27
C MET A 98 -13.76 17.27 4.06
N VAL A 99 -12.53 17.73 4.24
CA VAL A 99 -12.16 18.98 4.94
C VAL A 99 -11.04 19.70 4.18
N TYR A 100 -11.24 19.90 2.88
CA TYR A 100 -10.25 20.58 2.04
C TYR A 100 -10.69 22.03 1.79
N ASN A 101 -9.88 22.99 2.23
CA ASN A 101 -10.13 24.38 1.91
C ASN A 101 -9.73 24.66 0.44
N LYS A 102 -10.68 24.51 -0.48
CA LYS A 102 -10.49 24.81 -1.90
C LYS A 102 -10.20 26.30 -2.17
N ASN A 103 -10.49 27.18 -1.22
CA ASN A 103 -10.28 28.62 -1.38
C ASN A 103 -8.88 29.10 -0.96
N TYR A 104 -8.02 28.19 -0.44
CA TYR A 104 -6.65 28.56 -0.17
C TYR A 104 -5.88 28.68 -1.49
N THR A 105 -5.29 29.82 -1.70
CA THR A 105 -4.37 30.06 -2.81
C THR A 105 -3.04 30.57 -2.27
N VAL A 106 -1.93 30.09 -2.85
CA VAL A 106 -0.61 30.66 -2.59
C VAL A 106 -0.61 32.09 -3.13
N GLY A 107 -0.39 33.05 -2.24
CA GLY A 107 -0.29 34.47 -2.62
C GLY A 107 1.01 34.79 -3.36
N THR A 108 1.24 36.07 -3.61
CA THR A 108 2.47 36.57 -4.27
C THR A 108 3.57 36.97 -3.30
N GLU A 109 3.29 36.93 -2.00
CA GLU A 109 4.22 37.37 -0.96
C GLU A 109 5.18 36.24 -0.54
N ILE A 110 6.45 36.60 -0.31
CA ILE A 110 7.43 35.70 0.30
C ILE A 110 6.99 35.39 1.73
N LYS A 111 7.00 34.12 2.09
CA LYS A 111 6.58 33.60 3.39
C LYS A 111 7.75 32.98 4.15
N GLU A 112 7.56 32.82 5.44
CA GLU A 112 8.42 31.99 6.28
C GLU A 112 7.81 30.56 6.32
N GLY A 113 8.60 29.56 5.95
CA GLY A 113 8.27 28.16 6.13
C GLY A 113 8.96 27.61 7.36
N ILE A 114 8.28 26.75 8.09
CA ILE A 114 8.83 26.04 9.26
C ILE A 114 8.84 24.54 8.92
N ARG A 115 9.98 23.86 9.14
CA ARG A 115 10.07 22.42 8.92
C ARG A 115 8.94 21.70 9.69
N SER A 116 8.20 20.84 9.00
CA SER A 116 7.17 20.03 9.60
C SER A 116 7.78 19.02 10.56
N ASP A 117 7.19 18.91 11.76
CA ASP A 117 7.50 17.88 12.76
C ASP A 117 6.43 16.77 12.78
N ALA A 118 5.51 16.79 11.83
CA ALA A 118 4.50 15.75 11.71
C ALA A 118 5.18 14.44 11.27
N ARG A 119 4.89 13.37 12.02
CA ARG A 119 5.27 12.01 11.64
C ARG A 119 4.47 11.62 10.41
N MET A 120 5.14 11.16 9.36
CA MET A 120 4.47 10.66 8.17
C MET A 120 4.49 9.14 8.15
N THR A 121 3.36 8.53 7.81
CA THR A 121 3.25 7.09 7.54
C THR A 121 2.68 6.86 6.14
N VAL A 122 3.03 5.73 5.55
CA VAL A 122 2.40 5.19 4.34
C VAL A 122 1.88 3.81 4.69
N ASN A 123 0.56 3.62 4.61
CA ASN A 123 -0.11 2.38 5.00
C ASN A 123 0.32 1.88 6.40
N GLY A 124 0.47 2.82 7.35
CA GLY A 124 0.91 2.54 8.72
C GLY A 124 2.43 2.41 8.92
N THR A 125 3.22 2.31 7.87
CA THR A 125 4.69 2.28 7.95
C THR A 125 5.26 3.69 8.07
N VAL A 126 6.12 3.92 9.06
CA VAL A 126 6.73 5.24 9.31
C VAL A 126 7.80 5.54 8.28
N LEU A 127 7.69 6.69 7.64
CA LEU A 127 8.74 7.21 6.77
C LEU A 127 9.81 7.95 7.58
N ASP A 128 11.06 7.82 7.17
CA ASP A 128 12.15 8.59 7.73
C ASP A 128 11.99 10.08 7.38
N SER A 129 12.02 10.94 8.39
CA SER A 129 11.89 12.40 8.22
C SER A 129 13.02 13.03 7.40
N ASP A 130 14.14 12.33 7.20
CA ASP A 130 15.23 12.79 6.34
C ASP A 130 15.02 12.43 4.87
N GLN A 131 14.20 11.42 4.57
CA GLN A 131 13.83 11.03 3.22
C GLN A 131 12.77 11.98 2.65
N ILE A 132 11.76 12.37 3.45
CA ILE A 132 10.67 13.27 3.01
C ILE A 132 10.62 14.50 3.90
N LYS A 133 11.00 15.65 3.33
CA LYS A 133 11.04 16.93 4.04
C LYS A 133 9.83 17.79 3.68
N GLY A 134 8.95 18.00 4.65
CA GLY A 134 7.83 18.93 4.53
C GLY A 134 8.06 20.24 5.26
N TYR A 135 7.36 21.28 4.81
CA TYR A 135 7.31 22.58 5.46
C TYR A 135 5.88 23.03 5.70
N VAL A 136 5.64 23.64 6.86
CA VAL A 136 4.38 24.29 7.20
C VAL A 136 4.47 25.76 6.83
N ILE A 137 3.57 26.23 5.97
CA ILE A 137 3.46 27.62 5.53
C ILE A 137 1.99 28.01 5.65
N ASP A 138 1.68 29.09 6.37
CA ASP A 138 0.32 29.57 6.65
C ASP A 138 -0.61 28.46 7.19
N GLY A 139 -0.08 27.49 7.94
CA GLY A 139 -0.84 26.39 8.52
C GLY A 139 -1.10 25.19 7.58
N TYR A 140 -0.55 25.21 6.37
CA TYR A 140 -0.66 24.11 5.41
C TYR A 140 0.70 23.44 5.22
N THR A 141 0.69 22.14 4.95
CA THR A 141 1.91 21.35 4.75
C THR A 141 2.22 21.19 3.27
N PHE A 142 3.45 21.49 2.91
CA PHE A 142 3.98 21.46 1.55
C PHE A 142 5.13 20.45 1.47
N TYR A 143 5.14 19.66 0.39
CA TYR A 143 6.16 18.66 0.08
C TYR A 143 6.65 18.82 -1.36
N LYS A 144 7.82 18.29 -1.66
CA LYS A 144 8.28 18.19 -3.04
C LYS A 144 7.39 17.22 -3.81
N LEU A 145 7.02 17.57 -5.04
CA LEU A 145 6.24 16.71 -5.89
C LEU A 145 6.94 15.35 -6.11
N ARG A 146 8.24 15.37 -6.35
CA ARG A 146 9.03 14.14 -6.57
C ARG A 146 9.03 13.21 -5.35
N ASP A 147 9.07 13.74 -4.13
CA ASP A 147 9.02 12.92 -2.91
C ASP A 147 7.64 12.25 -2.75
N LEU A 148 6.56 12.93 -3.16
CA LEU A 148 5.19 12.38 -3.15
C LEU A 148 4.97 11.40 -4.30
N ALA A 149 5.57 11.65 -5.44
CA ALA A 149 5.49 10.80 -6.62
C ALA A 149 6.07 9.41 -6.34
N ILE A 150 7.19 9.33 -5.61
CA ILE A 150 7.77 8.03 -5.19
C ILE A 150 6.75 7.22 -4.36
N ILE A 151 5.98 7.88 -3.47
CA ILE A 151 4.94 7.21 -2.66
C ILE A 151 3.79 6.71 -3.53
N ALA A 152 3.47 7.46 -4.58
CA ALA A 152 2.39 7.19 -5.51
C ALA A 152 2.81 6.33 -6.71
N ASP A 153 4.06 5.86 -6.74
CA ASP A 153 4.65 5.13 -7.88
C ASP A 153 4.48 5.90 -9.21
N LEU A 154 4.80 7.19 -9.18
CA LEU A 154 4.72 8.10 -10.32
C LEU A 154 6.11 8.54 -10.74
N ASP A 155 6.34 8.67 -12.03
CA ASP A 155 7.52 9.34 -12.56
C ASP A 155 7.31 10.85 -12.65
N VAL A 156 8.38 11.61 -12.36
CA VAL A 156 8.38 13.07 -12.42
C VAL A 156 9.59 13.54 -13.20
N GLU A 157 9.36 14.06 -14.38
CA GLU A 157 10.37 14.61 -15.25
C GLU A 157 10.19 16.11 -15.46
N TRP A 158 11.28 16.78 -15.81
CA TRP A 158 11.27 18.19 -16.21
C TRP A 158 11.46 18.29 -17.73
N CYS A 159 10.44 18.78 -18.44
CA CYS A 159 10.55 19.09 -19.86
C CYS A 159 11.15 20.47 -20.06
N GLU A 160 12.40 20.54 -20.55
CA GLU A 160 13.11 21.80 -20.78
C GLU A 160 12.51 22.63 -21.93
N GLU A 161 11.98 21.98 -22.95
CA GLU A 161 11.43 22.65 -24.13
C GLU A 161 10.15 23.40 -23.79
N GLU A 162 9.25 22.77 -23.05
CA GLU A 162 7.93 23.31 -22.68
C GLU A 162 7.97 24.02 -21.31
N ARG A 163 9.00 23.78 -20.51
CA ARG A 163 9.18 24.29 -19.14
C ARG A 163 8.06 23.86 -18.20
N VAL A 164 7.62 22.64 -18.35
CA VAL A 164 6.59 21.99 -17.54
C VAL A 164 7.19 20.84 -16.72
N ILE A 165 6.52 20.46 -15.65
CA ILE A 165 6.78 19.22 -14.95
C ILE A 165 5.81 18.18 -15.53
N GLU A 166 6.32 17.09 -16.05
CA GLU A 166 5.54 15.93 -16.46
C GLU A 166 5.46 14.95 -15.31
N VAL A 167 4.25 14.53 -14.97
CA VAL A 167 3.95 13.51 -13.96
C VAL A 167 3.19 12.41 -14.67
N THR A 168 3.82 11.28 -14.84
CA THR A 168 3.22 10.13 -15.52
C THR A 168 3.04 9.01 -14.51
N GLY A 169 1.80 8.51 -14.47
CA GLY A 169 1.52 7.21 -13.92
C GLY A 169 2.00 6.20 -14.93
N GLU A 170 3.33 6.04 -15.08
CA GLU A 170 3.78 4.93 -15.91
C GLU A 170 3.10 3.68 -15.39
N GLU A 171 2.21 3.14 -16.22
CA GLU A 171 2.07 1.71 -16.25
C GLU A 171 3.49 1.20 -16.50
N ARG A 172 4.21 0.87 -15.43
CA ARG A 172 5.31 -0.07 -15.60
C ARG A 172 4.61 -1.39 -15.87
N PRO A 173 4.39 -1.72 -17.13
CA PRO A 173 4.05 -3.07 -17.40
C PRO A 173 5.30 -3.84 -17.01
N THR A 174 5.26 -4.58 -15.89
CA THR A 174 5.94 -5.84 -15.86
C THR A 174 5.27 -6.63 -16.97
N VAL A 175 5.64 -6.29 -18.19
CA VAL A 175 5.15 -7.00 -19.35
C VAL A 175 6.04 -8.20 -19.51
N ASP A 176 5.41 -9.36 -19.68
CA ASP A 176 6.09 -10.51 -20.23
C ASP A 176 6.67 -10.13 -21.60
N GLU A 177 7.45 -11.00 -22.19
CA GLU A 177 8.03 -10.82 -23.55
C GLU A 177 6.97 -10.57 -24.65
N ASN A 178 5.65 -10.68 -24.35
CA ASN A 178 4.50 -10.47 -25.22
C ASN A 178 3.75 -9.16 -24.93
N GLY A 179 4.16 -8.43 -23.89
CA GLY A 179 3.57 -7.15 -23.54
C GLY A 179 2.44 -7.21 -22.50
N ASN A 180 2.27 -8.32 -21.76
CA ASN A 180 1.22 -8.46 -20.75
C ASN A 180 1.75 -8.09 -19.35
N PRO A 181 1.21 -7.05 -18.69
CA PRO A 181 1.65 -6.65 -17.37
C PRO A 181 1.15 -7.60 -16.28
N ILE A 182 2.06 -8.07 -15.43
CA ILE A 182 1.70 -8.93 -14.31
C ILE A 182 2.34 -8.44 -13.03
N VAL A 183 1.52 -7.96 -12.12
CA VAL A 183 1.90 -7.68 -10.74
C VAL A 183 1.12 -8.63 -9.83
N TYR A 184 1.82 -9.53 -9.16
CA TYR A 184 1.20 -10.43 -8.18
C TYR A 184 0.92 -9.67 -6.90
N ARG A 185 -0.36 -9.46 -6.62
CA ARG A 185 -0.81 -8.65 -5.49
C ARG A 185 -1.43 -9.50 -4.42
N LYS A 186 -0.95 -9.22 -3.23
CA LYS A 186 -1.45 -9.73 -1.97
C LYS A 186 -1.57 -11.27 -1.86
N PRO A 187 -0.61 -12.09 -2.32
CA PRO A 187 -0.62 -13.46 -1.87
C PRO A 187 -0.48 -13.53 -0.34
N ALA A 188 -1.53 -14.05 0.31
CA ALA A 188 -1.62 -14.25 1.75
C ALA A 188 -1.72 -15.74 2.05
N ILE A 189 -0.75 -16.27 2.83
CA ILE A 189 -0.61 -17.70 3.13
C ILE A 189 -1.07 -17.96 4.56
N TYR A 190 -2.12 -18.74 4.72
CA TYR A 190 -2.68 -19.20 6.00
C TYR A 190 -2.27 -20.65 6.25
N LEU A 191 -1.86 -20.94 7.48
CA LEU A 191 -1.42 -22.27 7.91
C LEU A 191 -2.35 -22.76 9.03
N TYR A 192 -2.98 -23.93 8.85
CA TYR A 192 -3.91 -24.54 9.79
C TYR A 192 -3.49 -25.98 10.11
N PRO A 193 -2.49 -26.20 10.98
CA PRO A 193 -2.15 -27.55 11.44
C PRO A 193 -3.20 -28.07 12.41
N GLU A 194 -3.28 -29.40 12.60
CA GLU A 194 -4.19 -30.00 13.59
C GLU A 194 -3.76 -29.74 15.05
N GLU A 195 -2.45 -29.54 15.26
CA GLU A 195 -1.86 -29.17 16.56
C GLU A 195 -0.78 -28.11 16.36
N THR A 196 -0.43 -27.38 17.43
CA THR A 196 0.66 -26.39 17.40
C THR A 196 1.90 -26.95 16.75
N THR A 197 2.34 -26.39 15.63
CA THR A 197 3.39 -26.96 14.78
C THR A 197 4.37 -25.89 14.33
N ASP A 198 5.67 -26.22 14.41
CA ASP A 198 6.70 -25.39 13.79
C ASP A 198 6.72 -25.65 12.28
N VAL A 199 6.51 -24.57 11.50
CA VAL A 199 6.41 -24.63 10.05
C VAL A 199 7.46 -23.73 9.41
N SER A 200 8.15 -24.26 8.39
CA SER A 200 8.99 -23.48 7.48
C SER A 200 8.27 -23.29 6.16
N VAL A 201 8.27 -22.07 5.63
CA VAL A 201 7.71 -21.75 4.32
C VAL A 201 8.79 -21.07 3.48
N GLU A 202 9.14 -21.69 2.36
CA GLU A 202 10.08 -21.16 1.38
C GLU A 202 9.33 -20.91 0.07
N LEU A 203 9.55 -19.75 -0.53
CA LEU A 203 8.95 -19.33 -1.79
C LEU A 203 10.03 -19.31 -2.89
N GLU A 204 9.88 -20.18 -3.89
CA GLU A 204 10.63 -20.11 -5.15
C GLU A 204 9.78 -19.33 -6.16
N TYR A 205 10.17 -18.09 -6.41
CA TYR A 205 9.41 -17.16 -7.23
C TYR A 205 10.19 -16.73 -8.47
N GLU A 206 9.55 -16.86 -9.65
CA GLU A 206 10.12 -16.41 -10.93
C GLU A 206 9.86 -14.91 -11.11
N GLY A 207 10.52 -14.07 -10.30
CA GLY A 207 10.36 -12.64 -10.30
C GLY A 207 11.05 -11.98 -9.12
N ASP A 208 10.79 -10.70 -8.93
CA ASP A 208 11.34 -9.91 -7.83
C ASP A 208 10.29 -9.73 -6.73
N LEU A 209 10.61 -10.14 -5.50
CA LEU A 209 9.77 -9.88 -4.34
C LEU A 209 9.88 -8.39 -3.98
N THR A 210 8.76 -7.70 -4.03
CA THR A 210 8.70 -6.25 -3.74
C THR A 210 8.31 -5.97 -2.30
N VAL A 211 7.41 -6.77 -1.72
CA VAL A 211 6.96 -6.62 -0.33
C VAL A 211 6.79 -7.98 0.33
N THR A 212 7.22 -8.10 1.60
CA THR A 212 6.95 -9.29 2.43
C THR A 212 6.59 -8.88 3.86
N TYR A 213 5.63 -9.58 4.48
CA TYR A 213 5.25 -9.34 5.86
C TYR A 213 4.77 -10.62 6.55
N PRO A 214 5.48 -11.08 7.62
CA PRO A 214 6.76 -10.57 8.11
C PRO A 214 7.87 -10.62 7.07
N ALA A 215 9.03 -10.01 7.37
CA ALA A 215 10.18 -10.02 6.46
C ALA A 215 10.59 -11.45 6.08
N TYR A 216 10.83 -11.71 4.79
CA TYR A 216 11.04 -13.05 4.23
C TYR A 216 12.36 -13.71 4.66
N ASN A 217 13.47 -12.96 4.74
CA ASN A 217 14.78 -13.41 5.23
C ASN A 217 15.19 -14.83 4.77
N ASP A 218 15.10 -15.11 3.47
CA ASP A 218 15.36 -16.43 2.85
C ASP A 218 14.40 -17.56 3.34
N GLY A 219 13.20 -17.22 3.75
CA GLY A 219 12.15 -18.11 4.22
C GLY A 219 11.51 -17.65 5.53
N TRP A 220 10.28 -18.05 5.75
CA TRP A 220 9.59 -17.84 7.03
C TRP A 220 9.72 -19.09 7.90
N LYS A 221 9.93 -18.88 9.20
CA LYS A 221 9.86 -19.91 10.22
C LYS A 221 8.89 -19.44 11.29
N VAL A 222 7.82 -20.17 11.45
CA VAL A 222 6.73 -19.81 12.37
C VAL A 222 6.30 -21.00 13.20
N THR A 223 5.77 -20.75 14.38
CA THR A 223 4.92 -21.71 15.09
C THR A 223 3.48 -21.40 14.68
N ALA A 224 2.81 -22.34 14.03
CA ALA A 224 1.43 -22.21 13.58
C ALA A 224 0.49 -22.90 14.57
N GLU A 225 -0.60 -22.22 14.93
CA GLU A 225 -1.67 -22.75 15.77
C GLU A 225 -2.84 -23.26 14.91
N PRO A 226 -3.67 -24.21 15.42
CA PRO A 226 -4.79 -24.75 14.66
C PRO A 226 -5.83 -23.69 14.23
N ASP A 227 -5.92 -22.56 14.91
CA ASP A 227 -6.81 -21.46 14.56
C ASP A 227 -6.24 -20.53 13.47
N GLY A 228 -5.01 -20.80 13.00
CA GLY A 228 -4.29 -20.02 11.98
C GLY A 228 -3.45 -18.88 12.54
N THR A 229 -3.34 -18.74 13.84
CA THR A 229 -2.39 -17.80 14.48
C THR A 229 -0.96 -18.27 14.23
N LEU A 230 -0.08 -17.36 13.83
CA LEU A 230 1.33 -17.63 13.54
C LEU A 230 2.21 -16.84 14.49
N ILE A 231 3.18 -17.47 15.13
CA ILE A 231 4.24 -16.79 15.88
C ILE A 231 5.52 -16.84 15.05
N ASN A 232 5.97 -15.71 14.56
CA ASN A 232 7.17 -15.64 13.74
C ASN A 232 8.43 -15.76 14.60
N HIS A 233 9.31 -16.73 14.29
CA HIS A 233 10.52 -16.99 15.07
C HIS A 233 11.56 -15.86 14.99
N ALA A 234 11.54 -15.07 13.91
CA ALA A 234 12.52 -14.00 13.72
C ALA A 234 12.33 -12.82 14.66
N ASP A 235 11.07 -12.50 15.06
CA ASP A 235 10.75 -11.35 15.90
C ASP A 235 9.86 -11.67 17.10
N GLY A 236 9.35 -12.90 17.20
CA GLY A 236 8.49 -13.39 18.28
C GLY A 236 7.09 -12.77 18.28
N ARG A 237 6.66 -12.14 17.19
CA ARG A 237 5.35 -11.50 17.06
C ARG A 237 4.32 -12.45 16.46
N GLU A 238 3.06 -12.12 16.74
CA GLU A 238 1.88 -12.81 16.22
C GLU A 238 1.45 -12.22 14.88
N TYR A 239 1.07 -13.12 13.95
CA TYR A 239 0.59 -12.81 12.61
C TYR A 239 -0.63 -13.68 12.27
N SER A 240 -1.50 -13.17 11.38
CA SER A 240 -2.66 -13.93 10.91
C SER A 240 -2.37 -14.71 9.63
N TYR A 241 -1.33 -14.34 8.90
CA TYR A 241 -0.87 -14.97 7.66
C TYR A 241 0.55 -14.51 7.34
N LEU A 242 1.20 -15.18 6.39
CA LEU A 242 2.41 -14.71 5.73
C LEU A 242 2.00 -14.01 4.43
N PHE A 243 2.58 -12.86 4.16
CA PHE A 243 2.20 -12.03 3.02
C PHE A 243 3.42 -11.73 2.14
N TRP A 244 3.18 -11.70 0.83
CA TRP A 244 4.16 -11.24 -0.13
C TRP A 244 3.49 -10.53 -1.32
N GLU A 245 4.25 -9.70 -1.99
CA GLU A 245 3.96 -9.16 -3.32
C GLU A 245 5.22 -9.25 -4.16
N GLY A 246 5.04 -9.36 -5.46
CA GLY A 246 6.16 -9.47 -6.39
C GLY A 246 5.79 -9.05 -7.80
N GLU A 247 6.82 -8.67 -8.54
CA GLU A 247 6.77 -8.43 -9.99
C GLU A 247 7.32 -9.68 -10.66
N GLY A 248 6.52 -10.31 -11.52
CA GLY A 248 6.88 -11.58 -12.15
C GLY A 248 6.53 -11.61 -13.63
N TYR A 249 7.10 -12.59 -14.30
CA TYR A 249 6.88 -12.86 -15.71
C TYR A 249 6.02 -14.11 -15.83
N GLY A 250 4.79 -14.00 -16.32
CA GLY A 250 3.91 -15.14 -16.51
C GLY A 250 2.70 -14.74 -17.35
N GLU A 251 2.21 -15.65 -18.15
CA GLU A 251 0.98 -15.44 -18.92
C GLU A 251 -0.23 -15.75 -18.06
N MET A 252 -1.27 -14.91 -18.12
CA MET A 252 -2.56 -15.18 -17.53
C MET A 252 -3.50 -15.77 -18.59
N ASP A 253 -4.02 -16.96 -18.32
CA ASP A 253 -4.93 -17.63 -19.23
C ASP A 253 -6.38 -17.15 -19.02
N PHE A 254 -6.98 -16.62 -20.07
CA PHE A 254 -8.38 -16.21 -20.13
C PHE A 254 -9.15 -17.02 -21.17
N SER A 255 -8.73 -18.22 -21.50
CA SER A 255 -9.47 -19.13 -22.37
C SER A 255 -10.77 -19.65 -21.75
N GLU A 256 -10.81 -19.71 -20.41
CA GLU A 256 -11.98 -20.03 -19.57
C GLU A 256 -12.09 -19.01 -18.44
N GLY A 257 -13.30 -18.74 -17.96
CA GLY A 257 -13.51 -17.78 -16.88
C GLY A 257 -14.95 -17.40 -16.66
N PHE A 258 -15.15 -16.21 -16.10
CA PHE A 258 -16.46 -15.68 -15.75
C PHE A 258 -16.55 -14.21 -16.16
N VAL A 259 -17.69 -13.82 -16.73
CA VAL A 259 -18.00 -12.41 -17.02
C VAL A 259 -19.00 -11.92 -15.98
N VAL A 260 -18.57 -11.02 -15.11
CA VAL A 260 -19.34 -10.59 -13.95
C VAL A 260 -19.50 -9.07 -13.98
N LYS A 261 -20.73 -8.56 -13.80
CA LYS A 261 -20.93 -7.11 -13.65
C LYS A 261 -20.24 -6.59 -12.39
N GLY A 262 -19.75 -5.38 -12.41
CA GLY A 262 -19.14 -4.74 -11.25
C GLY A 262 -20.05 -4.82 -10.02
N GLU A 263 -21.34 -4.50 -10.16
CA GLU A 263 -22.34 -4.54 -9.09
C GLU A 263 -22.57 -5.94 -8.49
N ASP A 264 -22.31 -7.01 -9.26
CA ASP A 264 -22.52 -8.41 -8.85
C ASP A 264 -21.23 -9.05 -8.28
N THR A 265 -20.09 -8.33 -8.28
CA THR A 265 -18.77 -8.88 -7.90
C THR A 265 -18.77 -9.48 -6.49
N VAL A 266 -19.42 -8.83 -5.52
CA VAL A 266 -19.43 -9.31 -4.11
C VAL A 266 -20.09 -10.67 -4.02
N SER A 267 -21.32 -10.83 -4.58
CA SER A 267 -22.06 -12.09 -4.50
C SER A 267 -21.32 -13.18 -5.26
N PHE A 268 -20.80 -12.88 -6.45
CA PHE A 268 -20.03 -13.84 -7.24
C PHE A 268 -18.79 -14.35 -6.48
N LEU A 269 -17.99 -13.46 -5.90
CA LEU A 269 -16.79 -13.85 -5.15
C LEU A 269 -17.15 -14.63 -3.88
N GLN A 270 -18.19 -14.23 -3.14
CA GLN A 270 -18.64 -14.98 -1.97
C GLN A 270 -19.04 -16.42 -2.32
N ASP A 271 -19.81 -16.60 -3.40
CA ASP A 271 -20.26 -17.91 -3.84
C ASP A 271 -19.08 -18.77 -4.33
N LYS A 272 -18.23 -18.23 -5.24
CA LYS A 272 -17.16 -19.02 -5.86
C LYS A 272 -16.02 -19.33 -4.88
N LEU A 273 -15.59 -18.39 -4.06
CA LEU A 273 -14.53 -18.62 -3.07
C LEU A 273 -15.00 -19.62 -1.99
N SER A 274 -16.27 -19.54 -1.58
CA SER A 274 -16.87 -20.51 -0.67
C SER A 274 -16.99 -21.91 -1.30
N GLU A 275 -17.37 -21.99 -2.59
CA GLU A 275 -17.42 -23.25 -3.37
C GLU A 275 -16.04 -23.92 -3.42
N MET A 276 -14.97 -23.14 -3.57
CA MET A 276 -13.60 -23.65 -3.53
C MET A 276 -13.12 -24.10 -2.14
N GLY A 277 -13.86 -23.82 -1.07
CA GLY A 277 -13.52 -24.24 0.30
C GLY A 277 -12.81 -23.17 1.13
N MET A 278 -12.81 -21.89 0.71
CA MET A 278 -12.33 -20.80 1.55
C MET A 278 -13.31 -20.51 2.69
N MET A 279 -12.78 -20.25 3.87
CA MET A 279 -13.59 -19.85 5.03
C MET A 279 -13.94 -18.35 4.98
N PRO A 280 -15.02 -17.91 5.67
CA PRO A 280 -15.41 -16.49 5.69
C PRO A 280 -14.29 -15.52 6.07
N ARG A 281 -13.40 -15.90 6.99
CA ARG A 281 -12.25 -15.03 7.36
C ARG A 281 -11.27 -14.81 6.21
N GLU A 282 -11.11 -15.80 5.32
CA GLU A 282 -10.20 -15.76 4.17
C GLU A 282 -10.82 -14.99 3.00
N TYR A 283 -12.03 -15.41 2.57
CA TYR A 283 -12.67 -14.77 1.43
C TYR A 283 -13.14 -13.33 1.73
N ASN A 284 -13.44 -12.99 2.99
CA ASN A 284 -13.77 -11.60 3.32
C ASN A 284 -12.55 -10.68 3.16
N GLU A 285 -11.35 -11.11 3.56
CA GLU A 285 -10.13 -10.34 3.33
C GLU A 285 -9.82 -10.22 1.83
N PHE A 286 -10.00 -11.31 1.08
CA PHE A 286 -9.89 -11.29 -0.38
C PHE A 286 -10.84 -10.27 -1.00
N ILE A 287 -12.13 -10.32 -0.68
CA ILE A 287 -13.16 -9.44 -1.24
C ILE A 287 -12.88 -7.98 -0.87
N VAL A 288 -12.58 -7.68 0.39
CA VAL A 288 -12.28 -6.33 0.84
C VAL A 288 -11.09 -5.72 0.10
N TYR A 289 -10.12 -6.54 -0.25
CA TYR A 289 -8.96 -6.08 -1.03
C TYR A 289 -9.31 -5.81 -2.50
N TRP A 290 -9.99 -6.75 -3.18
CA TRP A 290 -10.21 -6.67 -4.62
C TRP A 290 -11.44 -5.84 -5.02
N LEU A 291 -12.45 -5.75 -4.16
CA LEU A 291 -13.69 -5.04 -4.48
C LEU A 291 -13.51 -3.60 -4.94
N PRO A 292 -12.60 -2.78 -4.36
CA PRO A 292 -12.37 -1.42 -4.82
C PRO A 292 -11.89 -1.30 -6.28
N TYR A 293 -11.30 -2.36 -6.83
CA TYR A 293 -10.83 -2.40 -8.21
C TYR A 293 -11.88 -2.92 -9.19
N MET A 294 -12.96 -3.54 -8.69
CA MET A 294 -13.87 -4.33 -9.52
C MET A 294 -15.32 -3.81 -9.52
N GLN A 295 -15.78 -3.21 -8.39
CA GLN A 295 -17.20 -2.91 -8.19
C GLN A 295 -17.78 -1.85 -9.14
N ASP A 296 -16.95 -0.91 -9.58
CA ASP A 296 -17.36 0.22 -10.41
C ASP A 296 -17.16 -0.06 -11.92
N ASN A 297 -16.61 -1.22 -12.28
CA ASN A 297 -16.42 -1.64 -13.67
C ASN A 297 -17.77 -2.01 -14.30
N ALA A 298 -17.91 -1.79 -15.62
CA ALA A 298 -19.09 -2.26 -16.34
C ALA A 298 -19.19 -3.79 -16.24
N TYR A 299 -18.10 -4.48 -16.53
CA TYR A 299 -17.93 -5.91 -16.35
C TYR A 299 -16.49 -6.23 -15.97
N ASN A 300 -16.32 -7.35 -15.25
CA ASN A 300 -15.04 -7.97 -14.96
C ASN A 300 -14.97 -9.32 -15.67
N LEU A 301 -13.95 -9.52 -16.50
CA LEU A 301 -13.58 -10.84 -16.98
C LEU A 301 -12.64 -11.45 -15.96
N ILE A 302 -13.08 -12.49 -15.27
CA ILE A 302 -12.38 -13.13 -14.16
C ILE A 302 -11.93 -14.53 -14.56
N SER A 303 -10.70 -14.89 -14.33
CA SER A 303 -10.15 -16.24 -14.47
C SER A 303 -9.26 -16.56 -13.27
N PHE A 304 -9.45 -17.74 -12.68
CA PHE A 304 -8.60 -18.23 -11.60
C PHE A 304 -7.42 -19.02 -12.20
N GLN A 305 -6.20 -18.68 -11.81
CA GLN A 305 -4.98 -19.22 -12.37
C GLN A 305 -4.42 -20.33 -11.45
N TRP A 306 -4.26 -21.52 -11.96
CA TRP A 306 -3.74 -22.65 -11.18
C TRP A 306 -2.34 -23.04 -11.63
N GLU A 307 -2.21 -23.51 -12.87
CA GLU A 307 -0.97 -24.08 -13.39
C GLU A 307 0.10 -23.01 -13.51
N ASN A 308 -0.18 -21.95 -14.24
CA ASN A 308 0.77 -20.85 -14.45
C ASN A 308 1.23 -20.21 -13.14
N TYR A 309 0.30 -19.99 -12.20
CA TYR A 309 0.65 -19.44 -10.89
C TYR A 309 1.50 -20.40 -10.07
N ASN A 310 1.16 -21.69 -10.05
CA ASN A 310 1.92 -22.69 -9.30
C ASN A 310 3.31 -22.93 -9.88
N GLU A 311 3.51 -22.73 -11.17
CA GLU A 311 4.82 -22.83 -11.81
C GLU A 311 5.69 -21.62 -11.50
N SER A 312 5.12 -20.42 -11.55
CA SER A 312 5.86 -19.16 -11.35
C SER A 312 6.14 -18.84 -9.87
N ALA A 313 5.36 -19.37 -8.95
CA ALA A 313 5.49 -19.12 -7.50
C ALA A 313 5.31 -20.43 -6.71
N LYS A 314 6.39 -21.21 -6.56
CA LYS A 314 6.33 -22.50 -5.84
C LYS A 314 6.48 -22.29 -4.35
N LEU A 315 5.61 -22.91 -3.56
CA LEU A 315 5.71 -22.94 -2.11
C LEU A 315 6.26 -24.30 -1.65
N HIS A 316 7.34 -24.22 -0.88
CA HIS A 316 7.93 -25.36 -0.19
C HIS A 316 7.63 -25.24 1.31
N ILE A 317 6.77 -26.10 1.83
CA ILE A 317 6.28 -26.04 3.21
C ILE A 317 6.74 -27.29 3.96
N THR A 318 7.32 -27.11 5.13
CA THR A 318 7.79 -28.21 5.99
C THR A 318 7.27 -28.01 7.41
N PRO A 319 6.53 -28.97 8.01
CA PRO A 319 6.12 -30.25 7.41
C PRO A 319 5.22 -30.07 6.18
N GLU A 320 5.20 -31.06 5.29
CA GLU A 320 4.35 -31.04 4.10
C GLU A 320 2.88 -31.02 4.52
N PRO A 321 2.05 -30.09 3.98
CA PRO A 321 0.64 -30.03 4.30
C PRO A 321 -0.13 -31.19 3.66
N ASP A 322 -1.16 -31.67 4.36
CA ASP A 322 -2.06 -32.69 3.82
C ASP A 322 -2.91 -32.14 2.66
N ASN A 323 -3.26 -30.86 2.73
CA ASN A 323 -4.06 -30.18 1.71
C ASN A 323 -3.61 -28.75 1.51
N MET A 324 -3.60 -28.30 0.25
CA MET A 324 -3.27 -26.91 -0.12
C MET A 324 -4.24 -26.38 -1.17
N LEU A 325 -4.86 -25.25 -0.88
CA LEU A 325 -5.63 -24.46 -1.86
C LEU A 325 -4.87 -23.17 -2.14
N ARG A 326 -4.55 -22.93 -3.41
CA ARG A 326 -3.95 -21.68 -3.88
C ARG A 326 -4.92 -21.02 -4.85
N VAL A 327 -5.50 -19.90 -4.46
CA VAL A 327 -6.47 -19.13 -5.25
C VAL A 327 -5.77 -17.88 -5.78
N PHE A 328 -5.48 -17.86 -7.07
CA PHE A 328 -4.93 -16.68 -7.72
C PHE A 328 -5.91 -16.18 -8.78
N MET A 329 -6.53 -15.02 -8.55
CA MET A 329 -7.51 -14.43 -9.44
C MET A 329 -6.84 -13.45 -10.39
N ALA A 330 -6.89 -13.70 -11.71
CA ALA A 330 -6.62 -12.68 -12.70
C ALA A 330 -7.95 -12.07 -13.17
N PHE A 331 -8.00 -10.75 -13.35
CA PHE A 331 -9.18 -10.12 -13.92
C PHE A 331 -8.81 -8.97 -14.85
N LYS A 332 -9.70 -8.72 -15.81
CA LYS A 332 -9.66 -7.57 -16.74
C LYS A 332 -10.96 -6.80 -16.64
N THR A 333 -10.86 -5.48 -16.69
CA THR A 333 -12.04 -4.63 -16.92
C THR A 333 -12.44 -4.71 -18.40
N ILE A 334 -13.73 -4.95 -18.67
CA ILE A 334 -14.27 -4.93 -20.02
C ILE A 334 -15.56 -4.10 -20.06
N ASP A 335 -15.78 -3.37 -21.17
CA ASP A 335 -16.93 -2.47 -21.33
C ASP A 335 -18.21 -3.23 -21.70
N GLU A 336 -18.08 -4.32 -22.45
CA GLU A 336 -19.20 -5.14 -22.92
C GLU A 336 -18.97 -6.62 -22.56
N PRO A 337 -20.05 -7.37 -22.26
CA PRO A 337 -19.91 -8.78 -21.91
C PRO A 337 -19.50 -9.60 -23.13
N ILE A 338 -18.61 -10.56 -22.93
CA ILE A 338 -18.17 -11.51 -23.94
C ILE A 338 -18.65 -12.93 -23.58
N GLU A 339 -18.77 -13.79 -24.58
CA GLU A 339 -19.01 -15.22 -24.35
C GLU A 339 -17.67 -15.92 -24.10
N ILE A 340 -17.57 -16.62 -22.97
CA ILE A 340 -16.39 -17.38 -22.58
C ILE A 340 -16.83 -18.69 -21.92
N PRO A 341 -16.14 -19.82 -22.13
CA PRO A 341 -16.39 -21.05 -21.39
C PRO A 341 -16.26 -20.84 -19.88
N GLU A 342 -17.20 -21.36 -19.11
CA GLU A 342 -17.14 -21.29 -17.65
C GLU A 342 -16.02 -22.18 -17.11
N GLN A 343 -15.18 -21.63 -16.27
CA GLN A 343 -14.05 -22.31 -15.64
C GLN A 343 -14.55 -23.29 -14.56
N LYS A 344 -13.97 -24.48 -14.51
CA LYS A 344 -14.19 -25.43 -13.42
C LYS A 344 -13.26 -25.12 -12.29
N LEU A 345 -13.82 -24.93 -11.09
CA LEU A 345 -13.06 -24.58 -9.90
C LEU A 345 -12.71 -25.84 -9.09
N PRO A 346 -11.49 -25.90 -8.49
CA PRO A 346 -11.17 -26.97 -7.53
C PRO A 346 -11.97 -26.78 -6.24
N VAL A 347 -12.17 -27.86 -5.53
CA VAL A 347 -12.81 -27.85 -4.20
C VAL A 347 -11.81 -28.41 -3.20
N LEU A 348 -11.51 -27.64 -2.16
CA LEU A 348 -10.68 -28.07 -1.05
C LEU A 348 -11.52 -28.77 0.01
N GLU A 349 -11.18 -30.01 0.34
CA GLU A 349 -11.62 -30.67 1.55
C GLU A 349 -10.59 -30.44 2.64
N ARG A 350 -10.99 -29.79 3.75
CA ARG A 350 -10.06 -29.42 4.84
C ARG A 350 -9.92 -30.58 5.81
N GLU A 351 -8.91 -31.40 5.59
CA GLU A 351 -8.52 -32.52 6.46
C GLU A 351 -7.03 -32.41 6.77
N GLY A 352 -6.63 -32.67 8.02
CA GLY A 352 -5.23 -32.57 8.42
C GLY A 352 -4.66 -31.16 8.36
N PHE A 353 -3.35 -31.06 8.19
CA PHE A 353 -2.66 -29.78 8.02
C PHE A 353 -3.07 -29.15 6.69
N THR A 354 -3.84 -28.07 6.77
CA THR A 354 -4.37 -27.36 5.61
C THR A 354 -3.67 -26.03 5.41
N VAL A 355 -3.28 -25.74 4.17
CA VAL A 355 -2.73 -24.45 3.75
C VAL A 355 -3.68 -23.80 2.77
N VAL A 356 -3.95 -22.50 2.96
CA VAL A 356 -4.70 -21.68 2.01
C VAL A 356 -3.84 -20.47 1.63
N GLU A 357 -3.65 -20.27 0.36
CA GLU A 357 -3.08 -19.04 -0.17
C GLU A 357 -4.06 -18.40 -1.13
N TRP A 358 -4.19 -17.08 -1.04
CA TRP A 358 -4.93 -16.33 -2.03
C TRP A 358 -4.20 -15.06 -2.45
N GLY A 359 -4.33 -14.71 -3.70
CA GLY A 359 -3.77 -13.52 -4.33
C GLY A 359 -4.47 -13.24 -5.65
N GLY A 360 -3.92 -12.34 -6.44
CA GLY A 360 -4.43 -12.06 -7.77
C GLY A 360 -3.63 -11.01 -8.53
N ALA A 361 -4.12 -10.70 -9.73
CA ALA A 361 -3.59 -9.66 -10.58
C ALA A 361 -4.73 -8.99 -11.36
N GLU A 362 -4.64 -7.68 -11.51
CA GLU A 362 -5.36 -6.96 -12.55
C GLU A 362 -4.51 -7.00 -13.82
N VAL A 363 -5.14 -7.34 -14.95
CA VAL A 363 -4.48 -7.47 -16.24
C VAL A 363 -5.15 -6.49 -17.22
N TYR A 364 -4.36 -5.71 -17.89
CA TYR A 364 -4.81 -4.65 -18.81
C TYR A 364 -4.89 -5.11 -20.28
#